data_9bf3e5f39952300ebe4a3440c7d39ed6
#
_entry.id   9bf3e5f39952300ebe4a3440c7d39ed6
#
_cell.length_a   1.000
_cell.length_b   1.000
_cell.length_c   1.000
_cell.angle_alpha   90.00
_cell.angle_beta   90.00
_cell.angle_gamma   90.00
#
_symmetry.space_group_name_H-M   'P 1'
#
loop_
_entity.id
_entity.type
_entity.pdbx_description
1 polymer ?
#
loop_
_entity_poly.entity_id
_entity_poly.type
_entity_poly.pdbx_seq_one_letter_code
_entity_poly.pdbx_strand_id
1 'polypeptide(L)'
;MTSQEIPKSPERLAILEKIAQYEREGRFDEDVENDPPSRVLLPEEIEYADRRFSAECRRTAAFGAAYLYFWNLRRKKEIILCKTEGLEHLAGVKGAVITCNHFHPMDSFIMQKVFDASKHPKRMYRVIREGNYTSFPGFYGFLMRNCNTLPLSSNMQTMKKFLRAVDWVLSEGNCLLIYPEQSMWWNYRKPKPLKPGAFDMALKNHVPVVPCFITMADSDLVGGDGFPVQEYTPHLGAPIWPDETLSRPAAREQLRQKTEDFCRETYETVYGIPLRYETRES
;
A
#
# COMPACT_ATOMS: atom_id res chain seq x y z
N MET A 1 -34.61 23.65 -0.87
CA MET A 1 -34.53 22.18 -0.97
C MET A 1 -33.63 21.74 0.18
N THR A 2 -34.16 21.16 1.23
CA THR A 2 -33.39 20.58 2.33
C THR A 2 -32.60 19.43 1.77
N SER A 3 -31.29 19.54 1.71
CA SER A 3 -30.40 18.39 1.42
C SER A 3 -30.72 17.33 2.50
N GLN A 4 -31.28 16.19 2.09
CA GLN A 4 -31.38 15.05 2.98
C GLN A 4 -29.96 14.68 3.39
N GLU A 5 -29.63 14.79 4.69
CA GLU A 5 -28.39 14.28 5.24
C GLU A 5 -28.31 12.79 4.97
N ILE A 6 -27.26 12.36 4.29
CA ILE A 6 -26.98 10.94 4.07
C ILE A 6 -26.55 10.37 5.44
N PRO A 7 -27.26 9.37 5.99
CA PRO A 7 -26.89 8.80 7.27
C PRO A 7 -25.56 8.06 7.16
N LYS A 8 -24.74 8.15 8.21
CA LYS A 8 -23.47 7.40 8.27
C LYS A 8 -23.72 5.90 8.26
N SER A 9 -22.95 5.19 7.43
CA SER A 9 -23.02 3.73 7.35
C SER A 9 -22.72 3.08 8.71
N PRO A 10 -23.62 2.22 9.22
CA PRO A 10 -23.38 1.50 10.49
C PRO A 10 -22.14 0.61 10.43
N GLU A 11 -21.84 0.02 9.25
CA GLU A 11 -20.65 -0.80 9.03
C GLU A 11 -19.37 0.03 9.20
N ARG A 12 -19.32 1.25 8.63
CA ARG A 12 -18.17 2.15 8.78
C ARG A 12 -18.03 2.66 10.21
N LEU A 13 -19.11 2.91 10.90
CA LEU A 13 -19.08 3.27 12.34
C LEU A 13 -18.46 2.13 13.17
N ALA A 14 -18.88 0.89 12.94
CA ALA A 14 -18.33 -0.28 13.64
C ALA A 14 -16.81 -0.46 13.35
N ILE A 15 -16.38 -0.20 12.10
CA ILE A 15 -14.95 -0.22 11.76
C ILE A 15 -14.18 0.86 12.52
N LEU A 16 -14.69 2.08 12.61
CA LEU A 16 -14.04 3.17 13.36
C LEU A 16 -13.95 2.86 14.87
N GLU A 17 -14.98 2.26 15.46
CA GLU A 17 -14.95 1.79 16.84
C GLU A 17 -13.88 0.71 17.05
N LYS A 18 -13.77 -0.25 16.11
CA LYS A 18 -12.75 -1.30 16.16
C LYS A 18 -11.33 -0.73 15.99
N ILE A 19 -11.14 0.26 15.10
CA ILE A 19 -9.88 1.00 14.97
C ILE A 19 -9.49 1.65 16.29
N ALA A 20 -10.40 2.40 16.91
CA ALA A 20 -10.15 3.06 18.17
C ALA A 20 -9.86 2.06 19.30
N GLN A 21 -10.52 0.91 19.32
CA GLN A 21 -10.23 -0.16 20.26
C GLN A 21 -8.82 -0.74 20.02
N TYR A 22 -8.47 -1.09 18.80
CA TYR A 22 -7.17 -1.69 18.48
C TYR A 22 -6.00 -0.73 18.68
N GLU A 23 -6.21 0.56 18.44
CA GLU A 23 -5.22 1.58 18.79
C GLU A 23 -4.96 1.60 20.30
N ARG A 24 -6.02 1.62 21.14
CA ARG A 24 -5.89 1.57 22.61
C ARG A 24 -5.21 0.30 23.12
N GLU A 25 -5.39 -0.81 22.41
CA GLU A 25 -4.80 -2.11 22.76
C GLU A 25 -3.39 -2.30 22.14
N GLY A 26 -2.90 -1.37 21.32
CA GLY A 26 -1.62 -1.49 20.62
C GLY A 26 -1.59 -2.56 19.52
N ARG A 27 -2.74 -2.99 19.01
CA ARG A 27 -2.92 -4.08 18.03
C ARG A 27 -2.92 -3.55 16.59
N PHE A 28 -1.88 -2.82 16.22
CA PHE A 28 -1.80 -2.07 14.95
C PHE A 28 -1.73 -2.94 13.70
N ASP A 29 -1.35 -4.19 13.80
CA ASP A 29 -1.20 -5.14 12.69
C ASP A 29 -2.43 -6.04 12.45
N GLU A 30 -3.47 -5.86 13.25
CA GLU A 30 -4.69 -6.66 13.12
C GLU A 30 -5.72 -6.01 12.19
N ASP A 31 -6.48 -6.86 11.50
CA ASP A 31 -7.49 -6.41 10.55
C ASP A 31 -8.74 -5.90 11.25
N VAL A 32 -9.20 -4.74 10.82
CA VAL A 32 -10.45 -4.13 11.30
C VAL A 32 -11.63 -4.45 10.39
N GLU A 33 -11.39 -4.75 9.13
CA GLU A 33 -12.40 -5.16 8.17
C GLU A 33 -12.58 -6.70 8.14
N ASN A 34 -13.74 -7.14 7.70
CA ASN A 34 -14.04 -8.55 7.56
C ASN A 34 -13.64 -9.02 6.16
N ASP A 35 -12.40 -9.49 6.03
CA ASP A 35 -11.94 -10.10 4.80
C ASP A 35 -12.61 -11.46 4.56
N PRO A 36 -12.90 -11.81 3.29
CA PRO A 36 -13.41 -13.14 2.98
C PRO A 36 -12.39 -14.22 3.36
N PRO A 37 -12.81 -15.43 3.75
CA PRO A 37 -11.92 -16.53 4.06
C PRO A 37 -10.92 -16.76 2.94
N SER A 38 -9.64 -16.75 3.26
CA SER A 38 -8.57 -17.03 2.31
C SER A 38 -8.19 -18.50 2.32
N ARG A 39 -7.83 -19.04 1.15
CA ARG A 39 -7.19 -20.34 1.05
C ARG A 39 -5.71 -20.19 0.76
N VAL A 40 -4.95 -21.17 1.16
CA VAL A 40 -3.50 -21.22 0.89
C VAL A 40 -3.25 -21.24 -0.62
N LEU A 41 -2.35 -20.39 -1.08
CA LEU A 41 -1.89 -20.36 -2.47
C LEU A 41 -0.78 -21.40 -2.67
N LEU A 42 -1.04 -22.40 -3.50
CA LEU A 42 -0.10 -23.47 -3.77
C LEU A 42 0.90 -23.09 -4.87
N PRO A 43 2.09 -23.72 -4.91
CA PRO A 43 3.15 -23.33 -5.85
C PRO A 43 2.84 -23.60 -7.32
N GLU A 44 1.96 -24.55 -7.63
CA GLU A 44 1.48 -24.85 -8.99
C GLU A 44 0.42 -23.88 -9.51
N GLU A 45 -0.20 -23.09 -8.64
CA GLU A 45 -1.27 -22.16 -9.00
C GLU A 45 -0.75 -20.79 -9.44
N ILE A 46 0.54 -20.53 -9.26
CA ILE A 46 1.11 -19.24 -9.58
C ILE A 46 2.46 -19.34 -10.29
N GLU A 47 2.57 -18.57 -11.37
CA GLU A 47 3.83 -18.21 -12.01
C GLU A 47 4.10 -16.73 -11.78
N TYR A 48 5.01 -16.43 -10.84
CA TYR A 48 5.40 -15.06 -10.54
C TYR A 48 6.12 -14.42 -11.71
N ALA A 49 5.79 -13.15 -12.01
CA ALA A 49 6.44 -12.37 -13.06
C ALA A 49 6.42 -13.06 -14.45
N ASP A 50 5.33 -13.71 -14.79
CA ASP A 50 5.11 -14.39 -16.06
C ASP A 50 5.33 -13.43 -17.24
N ARG A 51 6.26 -13.80 -18.15
CA ARG A 51 6.67 -13.01 -19.33
C ARG A 51 6.05 -13.52 -20.64
N ARG A 52 5.23 -14.56 -20.59
CA ARG A 52 4.58 -15.06 -21.81
C ARG A 52 3.72 -13.98 -22.45
N PHE A 53 3.64 -14.00 -23.77
CA PHE A 53 2.84 -13.01 -24.53
C PHE A 53 1.38 -12.94 -24.03
N SER A 54 0.79 -14.09 -23.73
CA SER A 54 -0.58 -14.15 -23.18
C SER A 54 -0.70 -13.48 -21.79
N ALA A 55 0.33 -13.53 -20.96
CA ALA A 55 0.36 -12.85 -19.68
C ALA A 55 0.49 -11.33 -19.86
N GLU A 56 1.30 -10.88 -20.82
CA GLU A 56 1.39 -9.46 -21.16
C GLU A 56 0.06 -8.91 -21.70
N CYS A 57 -0.65 -9.67 -22.55
CA CYS A 57 -1.99 -9.27 -23.01
C CYS A 57 -2.98 -9.14 -21.85
N ARG A 58 -3.01 -10.13 -20.93
CA ARG A 58 -3.87 -10.06 -19.74
C ARG A 58 -3.51 -8.89 -18.84
N ARG A 59 -2.23 -8.64 -18.65
CA ARG A 59 -1.71 -7.49 -17.86
C ARG A 59 -2.18 -6.17 -18.46
N THR A 60 -1.98 -5.99 -19.76
CA THR A 60 -2.42 -4.78 -20.48
C THR A 60 -3.93 -4.56 -20.35
N ALA A 61 -4.72 -5.61 -20.55
CA ALA A 61 -6.17 -5.55 -20.37
C ALA A 61 -6.56 -5.20 -18.92
N ALA A 62 -5.89 -5.79 -17.92
CA ALA A 62 -6.14 -5.53 -16.51
C ALA A 62 -5.81 -4.09 -16.13
N PHE A 63 -4.66 -3.57 -16.56
CA PHE A 63 -4.32 -2.16 -16.32
C PHE A 63 -5.27 -1.21 -17.04
N GLY A 64 -5.67 -1.50 -18.28
CA GLY A 64 -6.68 -0.70 -18.99
C GLY A 64 -8.00 -0.64 -18.24
N ALA A 65 -8.49 -1.79 -17.76
CA ALA A 65 -9.69 -1.88 -16.96
C ALA A 65 -9.55 -1.14 -15.60
N ALA A 66 -8.39 -1.30 -14.93
CA ALA A 66 -8.08 -0.61 -13.69
C ALA A 66 -8.07 0.92 -13.85
N TYR A 67 -7.42 1.43 -14.91
CA TYR A 67 -7.39 2.87 -15.19
C TYR A 67 -8.78 3.43 -15.49
N LEU A 68 -9.59 2.73 -16.28
CA LEU A 68 -10.96 3.14 -16.58
C LEU A 68 -11.82 3.17 -15.31
N TYR A 69 -11.71 2.15 -14.47
CA TYR A 69 -12.40 2.08 -13.19
C TYR A 69 -12.00 3.24 -12.27
N PHE A 70 -10.70 3.46 -12.07
CA PHE A 70 -10.20 4.53 -11.20
C PHE A 70 -10.52 5.94 -11.76
N TRP A 71 -10.47 6.10 -13.10
CA TRP A 71 -10.92 7.34 -13.73
C TRP A 71 -12.39 7.62 -13.44
N ASN A 72 -13.25 6.59 -13.48
CA ASN A 72 -14.67 6.75 -13.16
C ASN A 72 -14.90 7.15 -11.69
N LEU A 73 -14.17 6.55 -10.73
CA LEU A 73 -14.22 6.94 -9.31
C LEU A 73 -13.83 8.42 -9.13
N ARG A 74 -12.76 8.85 -9.78
CA ARG A 74 -12.32 10.26 -9.74
C ARG A 74 -13.34 11.21 -10.40
N ARG A 75 -13.91 10.82 -11.53
CA ARG A 75 -14.95 11.60 -12.20
C ARG A 75 -16.19 11.80 -11.33
N LYS A 76 -16.57 10.76 -10.60
CA LYS A 76 -17.68 10.81 -9.63
C LYS A 76 -17.32 11.49 -8.32
N LYS A 77 -16.06 11.88 -8.16
CA LYS A 77 -15.51 12.44 -6.92
C LYS A 77 -15.66 11.50 -5.72
N GLU A 78 -15.66 10.20 -5.95
CA GLU A 78 -15.59 9.19 -4.88
C GLU A 78 -14.17 9.06 -4.32
N ILE A 79 -13.16 9.51 -5.10
CA ILE A 79 -11.76 9.64 -4.70
C ILE A 79 -11.22 10.95 -5.23
N ILE A 80 -10.62 11.76 -4.36
CA ILE A 80 -9.96 13.02 -4.72
C ILE A 80 -8.46 12.82 -4.50
N LEU A 81 -7.69 12.86 -5.60
CA LEU A 81 -6.24 12.76 -5.54
C LEU A 81 -5.63 14.13 -5.80
N CYS A 82 -4.97 14.67 -4.80
CA CYS A 82 -4.24 15.93 -4.83
C CYS A 82 -2.86 15.79 -5.49
N LYS A 83 -2.12 16.89 -5.54
CA LYS A 83 -0.76 16.90 -6.08
C LYS A 83 0.16 16.06 -5.20
N THR A 84 0.92 15.17 -5.83
CA THR A 84 1.97 14.40 -5.16
C THR A 84 3.17 15.31 -4.84
N GLU A 85 3.69 15.23 -3.63
CA GLU A 85 4.91 15.89 -3.20
C GLU A 85 6.10 14.90 -3.23
N GLY A 86 7.30 15.40 -3.54
CA GLY A 86 8.53 14.60 -3.61
C GLY A 86 8.56 13.60 -4.77
N LEU A 87 7.80 13.84 -5.85
CA LEU A 87 7.71 12.93 -7.00
C LEU A 87 9.06 12.65 -7.66
N GLU A 88 9.97 13.62 -7.59
CA GLU A 88 11.35 13.52 -8.09
C GLU A 88 12.17 12.42 -7.41
N HIS A 89 11.81 12.01 -6.22
CA HIS A 89 12.50 10.95 -5.48
C HIS A 89 12.33 9.55 -6.09
N LEU A 90 11.35 9.36 -6.95
CA LEU A 90 11.20 8.14 -7.76
C LEU A 90 11.92 8.25 -9.11
N ALA A 91 12.14 9.45 -9.61
CA ALA A 91 12.80 9.67 -10.89
C ALA A 91 14.29 9.32 -10.78
N GLY A 92 14.78 8.34 -11.49
CA GLY A 92 16.20 7.97 -11.55
C GLY A 92 16.63 6.89 -10.54
N VAL A 93 15.74 6.38 -9.70
CA VAL A 93 16.03 5.22 -8.85
C VAL A 93 15.92 3.95 -9.67
N LYS A 94 16.98 3.14 -9.70
CA LYS A 94 16.97 1.84 -10.39
C LYS A 94 16.65 0.74 -9.38
N GLY A 95 15.39 0.29 -9.37
CA GLY A 95 14.91 -0.65 -8.39
C GLY A 95 14.77 -0.01 -7.00
N ALA A 96 13.62 -0.17 -6.39
CA ALA A 96 13.37 0.31 -5.03
C ALA A 96 12.26 -0.50 -4.37
N VAL A 97 12.30 -0.59 -3.06
CA VAL A 97 11.14 -0.93 -2.26
C VAL A 97 10.42 0.38 -1.91
N ILE A 98 9.20 0.55 -2.38
CA ILE A 98 8.34 1.69 -2.03
C ILE A 98 7.46 1.23 -0.87
N THR A 99 7.52 1.92 0.25
CA THR A 99 6.63 1.67 1.39
C THR A 99 5.50 2.69 1.39
N CYS A 100 4.29 2.28 1.83
CA CYS A 100 3.16 3.18 1.95
C CYS A 100 2.29 2.78 3.14
N ASN A 101 1.57 3.74 3.74
CA ASN A 101 0.52 3.46 4.72
C ASN A 101 -0.69 2.79 4.04
N HIS A 102 -1.42 1.95 4.78
CA HIS A 102 -2.52 1.14 4.26
C HIS A 102 -3.85 1.57 4.89
N PHE A 103 -4.61 2.38 4.17
CA PHE A 103 -5.76 3.11 4.73
C PHE A 103 -7.06 2.97 3.92
N HIS A 104 -6.99 2.45 2.69
CA HIS A 104 -8.16 2.38 1.82
C HIS A 104 -8.01 1.28 0.76
N PRO A 105 -9.09 0.58 0.35
CA PRO A 105 -9.02 -0.44 -0.72
C PRO A 105 -8.46 0.08 -2.05
N MET A 106 -8.52 1.40 -2.28
CA MET A 106 -8.04 2.05 -3.51
C MET A 106 -6.62 2.63 -3.40
N ASP A 107 -5.92 2.51 -2.28
CA ASP A 107 -4.58 3.08 -2.09
C ASP A 107 -3.57 2.56 -3.12
N SER A 108 -3.69 1.29 -3.51
CA SER A 108 -2.87 0.69 -4.56
C SER A 108 -3.06 1.35 -5.94
N PHE A 109 -4.27 1.86 -6.24
CA PHE A 109 -4.52 2.63 -7.46
C PHE A 109 -3.93 4.05 -7.34
N ILE A 110 -4.03 4.66 -6.15
CA ILE A 110 -3.39 5.96 -5.87
C ILE A 110 -1.89 5.84 -6.11
N MET A 111 -1.25 4.83 -5.52
CA MET A 111 0.19 4.58 -5.70
C MET A 111 0.57 4.27 -7.15
N GLN A 112 -0.30 3.59 -7.92
CA GLN A 112 -0.06 3.43 -9.36
C GLN A 112 -0.04 4.77 -10.08
N LYS A 113 -0.95 5.70 -9.73
CA LYS A 113 -0.97 7.05 -10.32
C LYS A 113 0.24 7.89 -9.94
N VAL A 114 0.70 7.78 -8.70
CA VAL A 114 1.95 8.39 -8.24
C VAL A 114 3.13 7.86 -9.06
N PHE A 115 3.22 6.54 -9.22
CA PHE A 115 4.27 5.90 -9.99
C PHE A 115 4.25 6.30 -11.47
N ASP A 116 3.08 6.35 -12.10
CA ASP A 116 2.92 6.80 -13.48
C ASP A 116 3.37 8.27 -13.66
N ALA A 117 3.00 9.12 -12.70
CA ALA A 117 3.36 10.54 -12.73
C ALA A 117 4.87 10.79 -12.57
N SER A 118 5.59 9.89 -11.90
CA SER A 118 7.05 9.96 -11.79
C SER A 118 7.77 9.67 -13.11
N LYS A 119 7.06 9.13 -14.12
CA LYS A 119 7.62 8.71 -15.42
C LYS A 119 8.77 7.69 -15.28
N HIS A 120 8.73 6.90 -14.21
CA HIS A 120 9.73 5.86 -14.00
C HIS A 120 9.76 4.88 -15.20
N PRO A 121 10.94 4.55 -15.76
CA PRO A 121 11.04 3.78 -17.02
C PRO A 121 10.70 2.29 -16.87
N LYS A 122 10.56 1.82 -15.64
CA LYS A 122 10.30 0.43 -15.29
C LYS A 122 8.90 0.27 -14.70
N ARG A 123 8.56 -0.93 -14.24
CA ARG A 123 7.24 -1.27 -13.67
C ARG A 123 7.25 -1.21 -12.15
N MET A 124 6.07 -0.97 -11.58
CA MET A 124 5.82 -1.20 -10.16
C MET A 124 5.08 -2.53 -9.99
N TYR A 125 5.63 -3.39 -9.17
CA TYR A 125 5.00 -4.59 -8.65
C TYR A 125 4.47 -4.32 -7.24
N ARG A 126 3.47 -5.07 -6.79
CA ARG A 126 2.87 -4.87 -5.46
C ARG A 126 2.71 -6.17 -4.72
N VAL A 127 3.13 -6.17 -3.47
CA VAL A 127 2.91 -7.31 -2.58
C VAL A 127 1.46 -7.29 -2.11
N ILE A 128 0.79 -8.44 -2.20
CA ILE A 128 -0.58 -8.63 -1.72
C ILE A 128 -0.67 -9.88 -0.84
N ARG A 129 -1.72 -9.98 -0.03
CA ARG A 129 -2.04 -11.20 0.72
C ARG A 129 -2.50 -12.32 -0.24
N GLU A 130 -2.28 -13.57 0.14
CA GLU A 130 -2.76 -14.73 -0.66
C GLU A 130 -4.27 -14.72 -0.86
N GLY A 131 -5.04 -14.27 0.14
CA GLY A 131 -6.49 -14.12 0.05
C GLY A 131 -6.95 -13.18 -1.08
N ASN A 132 -6.22 -12.08 -1.30
CA ASN A 132 -6.52 -11.16 -2.38
C ASN A 132 -6.37 -11.82 -3.77
N TYR A 133 -5.44 -12.76 -3.89
CA TYR A 133 -5.20 -13.49 -5.12
C TYR A 133 -6.18 -14.66 -5.30
N THR A 134 -6.45 -15.40 -4.22
CA THR A 134 -7.19 -16.67 -4.26
C THR A 134 -8.71 -16.52 -4.10
N SER A 135 -9.18 -15.52 -3.35
CA SER A 135 -10.57 -15.46 -2.88
C SER A 135 -11.43 -14.40 -3.55
N PHE A 136 -10.83 -13.36 -4.16
CA PHE A 136 -11.62 -12.35 -4.86
C PHE A 136 -12.14 -12.86 -6.22
N PRO A 137 -13.48 -12.90 -6.42
CA PRO A 137 -14.09 -13.27 -7.69
C PRO A 137 -14.16 -12.08 -8.66
N GLY A 138 -14.58 -12.36 -9.89
CA GLY A 138 -14.98 -11.38 -10.90
C GLY A 138 -13.90 -10.34 -11.21
N PHE A 139 -14.32 -9.08 -11.32
CA PHE A 139 -13.50 -7.96 -11.74
C PHE A 139 -12.29 -7.72 -10.82
N TYR A 140 -12.51 -7.64 -9.52
CA TYR A 140 -11.41 -7.44 -8.56
C TYR A 140 -10.42 -8.60 -8.58
N GLY A 141 -10.90 -9.85 -8.63
CA GLY A 141 -10.03 -11.00 -8.76
C GLY A 141 -9.22 -11.01 -10.05
N PHE A 142 -9.79 -10.52 -11.16
CA PHE A 142 -9.04 -10.33 -12.40
C PHE A 142 -7.90 -9.31 -12.24
N LEU A 143 -8.16 -8.17 -11.58
CA LEU A 143 -7.13 -7.17 -11.29
C LEU A 143 -6.05 -7.72 -10.35
N MET A 144 -6.47 -8.39 -9.24
CA MET A 144 -5.55 -8.96 -8.25
C MET A 144 -4.63 -10.03 -8.85
N ARG A 145 -5.02 -10.70 -9.93
CA ARG A 145 -4.19 -11.71 -10.61
C ARG A 145 -3.33 -11.18 -11.75
N ASN A 146 -3.60 -9.95 -12.25
CA ASN A 146 -2.96 -9.50 -13.49
C ASN A 146 -2.30 -8.11 -13.42
N CYS A 147 -2.47 -7.32 -12.34
CA CYS A 147 -1.89 -5.97 -12.22
C CYS A 147 -0.52 -5.98 -11.51
N ASN A 148 0.45 -6.75 -11.98
CA ASN A 148 1.80 -6.84 -11.40
C ASN A 148 1.77 -7.14 -9.89
N THR A 149 0.93 -8.07 -9.47
CA THR A 149 0.81 -8.47 -8.08
C THR A 149 1.74 -9.63 -7.75
N LEU A 150 2.28 -9.60 -6.55
CA LEU A 150 3.10 -10.66 -5.97
C LEU A 150 2.44 -11.11 -4.66
N PRO A 151 1.56 -12.12 -4.70
CA PRO A 151 0.90 -12.62 -3.50
C PRO A 151 1.90 -13.32 -2.57
N LEU A 152 1.82 -12.99 -1.30
CA LEU A 152 2.42 -13.78 -0.23
C LEU A 152 1.73 -15.15 -0.16
N SER A 153 2.34 -16.12 0.53
CA SER A 153 1.67 -17.36 0.85
C SER A 153 2.17 -17.95 2.17
N SER A 154 1.27 -18.60 2.87
CA SER A 154 1.62 -19.42 4.04
C SER A 154 2.30 -20.75 3.65
N ASN A 155 2.24 -21.17 2.37
CA ASN A 155 2.96 -22.31 1.85
C ASN A 155 4.45 -21.97 1.66
N MET A 156 5.33 -22.74 2.28
CA MET A 156 6.79 -22.54 2.26
C MET A 156 7.40 -22.56 0.84
N GLN A 157 6.88 -23.40 -0.06
CA GLN A 157 7.42 -23.49 -1.43
C GLN A 157 6.96 -22.30 -2.28
N THR A 158 5.71 -21.89 -2.12
CA THR A 158 5.19 -20.67 -2.76
C THR A 158 5.94 -19.43 -2.24
N MET A 159 6.20 -19.35 -0.95
CA MET A 159 6.99 -18.27 -0.36
C MET A 159 8.43 -18.23 -0.92
N LYS A 160 9.08 -19.39 -1.15
CA LYS A 160 10.38 -19.41 -1.82
C LYS A 160 10.31 -18.88 -3.26
N LYS A 161 9.24 -19.23 -4.01
CA LYS A 161 9.01 -18.66 -5.35
C LYS A 161 8.78 -17.14 -5.28
N PHE A 162 7.98 -16.67 -4.33
CA PHE A 162 7.76 -15.25 -4.08
C PHE A 162 9.07 -14.49 -3.85
N LEU A 163 9.93 -14.97 -2.94
CA LEU A 163 11.21 -14.31 -2.65
C LEU A 163 12.12 -14.25 -3.89
N ARG A 164 12.16 -15.31 -4.71
CA ARG A 164 12.91 -15.29 -5.97
C ARG A 164 12.32 -14.28 -6.97
N ALA A 165 11.00 -14.14 -6.99
CA ALA A 165 10.33 -13.15 -7.84
C ALA A 165 10.64 -11.73 -7.39
N VAL A 166 10.70 -11.46 -6.08
CA VAL A 166 11.14 -10.18 -5.52
C VAL A 166 12.57 -9.86 -5.95
N ASP A 167 13.49 -10.82 -5.77
CA ASP A 167 14.89 -10.66 -6.17
C ASP A 167 14.98 -10.31 -7.67
N TRP A 168 14.24 -11.02 -8.51
CA TRP A 168 14.20 -10.74 -9.94
C TRP A 168 13.59 -9.37 -10.26
N VAL A 169 12.46 -9.00 -9.63
CA VAL A 169 11.80 -7.70 -9.85
C VAL A 169 12.78 -6.55 -9.58
N LEU A 170 13.47 -6.60 -8.45
CA LEU A 170 14.39 -5.55 -8.02
C LEU A 170 15.68 -5.53 -8.86
N SER A 171 16.24 -6.69 -9.23
CA SER A 171 17.45 -6.77 -10.07
C SER A 171 17.22 -6.25 -11.50
N GLU A 172 16.01 -6.35 -12.04
CA GLU A 172 15.63 -5.78 -13.34
C GLU A 172 15.39 -4.25 -13.27
N GLY A 173 15.53 -3.64 -12.10
CA GLY A 173 15.32 -2.22 -11.86
C GLY A 173 13.87 -1.82 -11.73
N ASN A 174 12.95 -2.79 -11.53
CA ASN A 174 11.55 -2.49 -11.21
C ASN A 174 11.40 -2.09 -9.74
N CYS A 175 10.27 -1.44 -9.41
CA CYS A 175 9.94 -1.08 -8.04
C CYS A 175 8.95 -2.08 -7.42
N LEU A 176 9.04 -2.23 -6.11
CA LEU A 176 8.18 -3.11 -5.33
C LEU A 176 7.42 -2.29 -4.28
N LEU A 177 6.10 -2.18 -4.43
CA LEU A 177 5.23 -1.55 -3.44
C LEU A 177 4.89 -2.54 -2.33
N ILE A 178 5.11 -2.13 -1.09
CA ILE A 178 4.77 -2.89 0.11
C ILE A 178 4.07 -1.97 1.10
N TYR A 179 3.06 -2.51 1.78
CA TYR A 179 2.39 -1.88 2.93
C TYR A 179 2.94 -2.52 4.22
N PRO A 180 4.01 -1.96 4.82
CA PRO A 180 4.67 -2.60 5.95
C PRO A 180 3.86 -2.54 7.25
N GLU A 181 2.77 -1.79 7.28
CA GLU A 181 1.78 -1.77 8.37
C GLU A 181 0.95 -3.07 8.45
N GLN A 182 0.95 -3.88 7.38
CA GLN A 182 0.26 -5.16 7.17
C GLN A 182 -1.27 -5.09 7.12
N SER A 183 -1.93 -4.47 8.09
CA SER A 183 -3.39 -4.31 8.12
C SER A 183 -3.84 -3.02 7.45
N MET A 184 -5.01 -3.04 6.81
CA MET A 184 -5.66 -1.84 6.29
C MET A 184 -6.64 -1.30 7.35
N TRP A 185 -6.46 -0.02 7.71
CA TRP A 185 -7.36 0.68 8.63
C TRP A 185 -8.03 1.84 7.91
N TRP A 186 -9.31 1.71 7.65
CA TRP A 186 -10.07 2.63 6.82
C TRP A 186 -9.98 4.09 7.28
N ASN A 187 -9.43 4.93 6.40
CA ASN A 187 -9.19 6.37 6.61
C ASN A 187 -8.44 6.73 7.91
N TYR A 188 -7.61 5.81 8.41
CA TYR A 188 -6.77 6.07 9.57
C TYR A 188 -5.61 6.99 9.21
N ARG A 189 -5.53 8.14 9.89
CA ARG A 189 -4.60 9.23 9.53
C ARG A 189 -3.20 9.10 10.12
N LYS A 190 -3.06 8.38 11.24
CA LYS A 190 -1.76 8.21 11.90
C LYS A 190 -0.94 7.12 11.20
N PRO A 191 0.39 7.27 11.05
CA PRO A 191 1.24 6.16 10.63
C PRO A 191 1.18 5.05 11.70
N LYS A 192 1.24 3.79 11.28
CA LYS A 192 1.31 2.64 12.18
C LYS A 192 2.74 2.09 12.25
N PRO A 193 3.12 1.34 13.31
CA PRO A 193 4.42 0.69 13.39
C PRO A 193 4.69 -0.23 12.20
N LEU A 194 5.91 -0.20 11.67
CA LEU A 194 6.28 -0.89 10.44
C LEU A 194 6.92 -2.26 10.73
N LYS A 195 6.48 -3.30 10.02
CA LYS A 195 7.06 -4.64 10.09
C LYS A 195 8.33 -4.76 9.24
N PRO A 196 9.29 -5.61 9.62
CA PRO A 196 10.64 -5.63 9.05
C PRO A 196 10.76 -6.16 7.62
N GLY A 197 9.77 -6.89 7.10
CA GLY A 197 9.86 -7.63 5.84
C GLY A 197 10.24 -6.80 4.62
N ALA A 198 9.70 -5.57 4.50
CA ALA A 198 10.04 -4.65 3.40
C ALA A 198 11.52 -4.26 3.42
N PHE A 199 12.06 -3.99 4.60
CA PHE A 199 13.45 -3.57 4.81
C PHE A 199 14.44 -4.74 4.60
N ASP A 200 14.06 -5.97 4.97
CA ASP A 200 14.85 -7.16 4.64
C ASP A 200 14.95 -7.40 3.14
N MET A 201 13.89 -7.13 2.37
CA MET A 201 13.90 -7.24 0.90
C MET A 201 14.78 -6.17 0.27
N ALA A 202 14.70 -4.91 0.74
CA ALA A 202 15.55 -3.82 0.27
C ALA A 202 17.03 -4.12 0.55
N LEU A 203 17.34 -4.51 1.79
CA LEU A 203 18.70 -4.82 2.24
C LEU A 203 19.30 -6.01 1.46
N LYS A 204 18.54 -7.10 1.27
CA LYS A 204 18.99 -8.27 0.53
C LYS A 204 19.34 -7.97 -0.93
N ASN A 205 18.60 -7.05 -1.54
CA ASN A 205 18.74 -6.72 -2.95
C ASN A 205 19.58 -5.45 -3.21
N HIS A 206 20.18 -4.87 -2.16
CA HIS A 206 21.00 -3.65 -2.24
C HIS A 206 20.29 -2.49 -2.96
N VAL A 207 18.99 -2.34 -2.71
CA VAL A 207 18.17 -1.27 -3.28
C VAL A 207 17.66 -0.34 -2.18
N PRO A 208 17.36 0.93 -2.48
CA PRO A 208 16.84 1.84 -1.48
C PRO A 208 15.38 1.53 -1.13
N VAL A 209 14.97 2.01 0.05
CA VAL A 209 13.58 2.21 0.41
C VAL A 209 13.19 3.64 0.03
N VAL A 210 12.11 3.79 -0.73
CA VAL A 210 11.47 5.09 -0.98
C VAL A 210 10.21 5.15 -0.11
N PRO A 211 10.24 5.89 1.00
CA PRO A 211 9.07 5.99 1.86
C PRO A 211 8.01 6.85 1.21
N CYS A 212 6.76 6.41 1.31
CA CYS A 212 5.59 7.20 0.94
C CYS A 212 4.63 7.22 2.12
N PHE A 213 4.10 8.40 2.42
CA PHE A 213 3.01 8.56 3.37
C PHE A 213 1.91 9.38 2.72
N ILE A 214 0.69 8.83 2.65
CA ILE A 214 -0.47 9.50 2.06
C ILE A 214 -1.26 10.11 3.20
N THR A 215 -1.31 11.45 3.22
CA THR A 215 -2.18 12.21 4.12
C THR A 215 -3.56 12.40 3.53
N MET A 216 -4.53 12.68 4.36
CA MET A 216 -5.91 12.85 3.95
C MET A 216 -6.60 13.99 4.69
N ALA A 217 -7.45 14.72 3.98
CA ALA A 217 -8.29 15.78 4.52
C ALA A 217 -9.76 15.53 4.14
N ASP A 218 -10.68 15.96 4.98
CA ASP A 218 -12.10 15.90 4.68
C ASP A 218 -12.43 16.95 3.61
N SER A 219 -13.07 16.55 2.51
CA SER A 219 -13.63 17.48 1.54
C SER A 219 -15.04 17.92 1.95
N ASP A 220 -15.58 18.95 1.26
CA ASP A 220 -16.97 19.37 1.41
C ASP A 220 -18.00 18.39 0.84
N LEU A 221 -17.55 17.30 0.23
CA LEU A 221 -18.42 16.29 -0.38
C LEU A 221 -18.67 15.16 0.58
N VAL A 222 -19.93 14.73 0.66
CA VAL A 222 -20.35 13.56 1.44
C VAL A 222 -20.49 12.36 0.51
N GLY A 223 -19.82 11.27 0.83
CA GLY A 223 -19.90 10.00 0.12
C GLY A 223 -21.22 9.26 0.34
N GLY A 224 -21.45 8.21 -0.43
CA GLY A 224 -22.64 7.36 -0.27
C GLY A 224 -22.74 6.63 1.06
N ASP A 225 -21.65 6.59 1.82
CA ASP A 225 -21.55 6.03 3.17
C ASP A 225 -21.83 7.05 4.29
N GLY A 226 -22.14 8.31 3.94
CA GLY A 226 -22.43 9.39 4.89
C GLY A 226 -21.20 10.02 5.52
N PHE A 227 -19.99 9.70 5.06
CA PHE A 227 -18.74 10.32 5.52
C PHE A 227 -18.19 11.30 4.48
N PRO A 228 -17.36 12.28 4.89
CA PRO A 228 -16.66 13.14 3.95
C PRO A 228 -15.78 12.32 3.01
N VAL A 229 -15.86 12.63 1.72
CA VAL A 229 -14.90 12.09 0.75
C VAL A 229 -13.53 12.64 1.08
N GLN A 230 -12.52 11.77 1.12
CA GLN A 230 -11.17 12.18 1.48
C GLN A 230 -10.40 12.74 0.28
N GLU A 231 -9.67 13.82 0.55
CA GLU A 231 -8.65 14.37 -0.34
C GLU A 231 -7.30 13.77 0.02
N TYR A 232 -6.74 12.95 -0.87
CA TYR A 232 -5.49 12.22 -0.63
C TYR A 232 -4.30 12.97 -1.21
N THR A 233 -3.31 13.27 -0.38
CA THR A 233 -2.04 13.89 -0.79
C THR A 233 -0.89 12.90 -0.54
N PRO A 234 -0.30 12.31 -1.59
CA PRO A 234 0.88 11.46 -1.44
C PRO A 234 2.14 12.30 -1.21
N HIS A 235 2.94 11.93 -0.22
CA HIS A 235 4.25 12.49 0.08
C HIS A 235 5.30 11.40 -0.10
N LEU A 236 6.31 11.65 -0.93
CA LEU A 236 7.43 10.75 -1.16
C LEU A 236 8.67 11.32 -0.51
N GLY A 237 9.34 10.52 0.30
CA GLY A 237 10.62 10.87 0.89
C GLY A 237 11.80 10.52 -0.01
N ALA A 238 12.96 11.08 0.30
CA ALA A 238 14.21 10.74 -0.36
C ALA A 238 14.54 9.24 -0.23
N PRO A 239 15.16 8.63 -1.24
CA PRO A 239 15.57 7.23 -1.16
C PRO A 239 16.51 6.98 0.01
N ILE A 240 16.18 6.02 0.86
CA ILE A 240 16.97 5.59 2.03
C ILE A 240 17.76 4.35 1.63
N TRP A 241 19.07 4.49 1.49
CA TRP A 241 19.94 3.40 1.10
C TRP A 241 20.34 2.54 2.29
N PRO A 242 20.49 1.19 2.10
CA PRO A 242 21.11 0.34 3.11
C PRO A 242 22.52 0.81 3.45
N ASP A 243 22.84 0.83 4.74
CA ASP A 243 24.19 1.11 5.21
C ASP A 243 24.99 -0.21 5.29
N GLU A 244 25.90 -0.40 4.34
CA GLU A 244 26.70 -1.61 4.20
C GLU A 244 27.78 -1.75 5.30
N THR A 245 28.03 -0.69 6.08
CA THR A 245 28.97 -0.74 7.21
C THR A 245 28.38 -1.36 8.47
N LEU A 246 27.06 -1.45 8.52
CA LEU A 246 26.33 -2.00 9.66
C LEU A 246 26.10 -3.53 9.52
N SER A 247 25.92 -4.19 10.66
CA SER A 247 25.42 -5.55 10.64
C SER A 247 24.00 -5.60 10.03
N ARG A 248 23.64 -6.72 9.40
CA ARG A 248 22.34 -6.86 8.74
C ARG A 248 21.14 -6.50 9.64
N PRO A 249 21.06 -6.93 10.92
CA PRO A 249 19.98 -6.51 11.81
C PRO A 249 19.96 -4.99 12.05
N ALA A 250 21.15 -4.37 12.23
CA ALA A 250 21.27 -2.92 12.47
C ALA A 250 20.91 -2.10 11.21
N ALA A 251 21.36 -2.52 10.03
CA ALA A 251 21.01 -1.88 8.75
C ALA A 251 19.50 -1.95 8.48
N ARG A 252 18.87 -3.10 8.75
CA ARG A 252 17.42 -3.28 8.63
C ARG A 252 16.67 -2.32 9.56
N GLU A 253 17.10 -2.26 10.82
CA GLU A 253 16.48 -1.40 11.82
C GLU A 253 16.65 0.08 11.47
N GLN A 254 17.82 0.48 10.95
CA GLN A 254 18.06 1.85 10.47
C GLN A 254 17.11 2.22 9.32
N LEU A 255 16.92 1.33 8.33
CA LEU A 255 15.97 1.56 7.23
C LEU A 255 14.55 1.73 7.76
N ARG A 256 14.13 0.85 8.69
CA ARG A 256 12.81 0.91 9.33
C ARG A 256 12.62 2.23 10.07
N GLN A 257 13.54 2.60 10.94
CA GLN A 257 13.46 3.80 11.76
C GLN A 257 13.42 5.08 10.91
N LYS A 258 14.29 5.21 9.91
CA LYS A 258 14.26 6.36 9.00
C LYS A 258 12.95 6.47 8.22
N THR A 259 12.33 5.33 7.88
CA THR A 259 11.03 5.29 7.21
C THR A 259 9.92 5.74 8.16
N GLU A 260 9.93 5.25 9.41
CA GLU A 260 8.97 5.66 10.46
C GLU A 260 9.12 7.14 10.80
N ASP A 261 10.37 7.64 10.88
CA ASP A 261 10.65 9.06 11.12
C ASP A 261 10.06 9.94 10.01
N PHE A 262 10.26 9.57 8.75
CA PHE A 262 9.64 10.27 7.61
C PHE A 262 8.10 10.29 7.72
N CYS A 263 7.47 9.16 8.02
CA CYS A 263 6.01 9.10 8.15
C CYS A 263 5.51 9.97 9.31
N ARG A 264 6.20 9.94 10.45
CA ARG A 264 5.89 10.77 11.62
C ARG A 264 6.05 12.26 11.31
N GLU A 265 7.18 12.67 10.75
CA GLU A 265 7.46 14.05 10.41
C GLU A 265 6.45 14.60 9.40
N THR A 266 6.11 13.81 8.39
CA THR A 266 5.06 14.18 7.42
C THR A 266 3.71 14.35 8.10
N TYR A 267 3.32 13.40 8.98
CA TYR A 267 2.08 13.50 9.75
C TYR A 267 2.05 14.76 10.60
N GLU A 268 3.09 15.01 11.39
CA GLU A 268 3.17 16.14 12.30
C GLU A 268 3.19 17.49 11.55
N THR A 269 3.88 17.54 10.40
CA THR A 269 3.93 18.73 9.55
C THR A 269 2.57 19.05 8.93
N VAL A 270 1.90 18.06 8.37
CA VAL A 270 0.64 18.27 7.64
C VAL A 270 -0.53 18.54 8.59
N TYR A 271 -0.62 17.81 9.69
CA TYR A 271 -1.74 17.97 10.64
C TYR A 271 -1.47 19.00 11.75
N GLY A 272 -0.23 19.48 11.92
CA GLY A 272 0.14 20.48 12.93
C GLY A 272 0.03 19.97 14.37
N ILE A 273 0.03 18.66 14.59
CA ILE A 273 -0.09 18.01 15.90
C ILE A 273 0.96 16.92 16.06
N PRO A 274 1.52 16.71 17.27
CA PRO A 274 2.46 15.62 17.50
C PRO A 274 1.77 14.25 17.35
N LEU A 275 2.50 13.27 16.82
CA LEU A 275 2.01 11.89 16.71
C LEU A 275 1.87 11.29 18.12
N ARG A 276 0.65 10.94 18.48
CA ARG A 276 0.33 10.24 19.74
C ARG A 276 -0.70 9.16 19.46
N TYR A 277 -0.46 7.97 19.99
CA TYR A 277 -1.44 6.88 19.99
C TYR A 277 -2.21 6.89 21.31
N GLU A 278 -3.50 6.53 21.25
CA GLU A 278 -4.34 6.39 22.43
C GLU A 278 -4.13 5.02 23.11
N THR A 279 -2.87 4.60 23.24
CA THR A 279 -2.57 3.33 23.93
C THR A 279 -2.79 3.47 25.43
N ARG A 280 -3.43 2.48 26.06
CA ARG A 280 -3.47 2.40 27.53
C ARG A 280 -2.05 2.20 28.02
N GLU A 281 -1.54 3.12 28.83
CA GLU A 281 -0.32 2.87 29.58
C GLU A 281 -0.56 1.61 30.44
N SER A 282 0.24 0.58 30.19
CA SER A 282 0.22 -0.70 30.91
C SER A 282 0.86 -0.56 32.29
#